data_64e1a18efedeb244881311d0c8909f0e
#
_entry.id   64e1a18efedeb244881311d0c8909f0e
#
_cell.length_a   1.000
_cell.length_b   1.000
_cell.length_c   1.000
_cell.angle_alpha   90.00
_cell.angle_beta   90.00
_cell.angle_gamma   90.00
#
_symmetry.space_group_name_H-M   'P 1'
#
loop_
_entity.id
_entity.type
_entity.pdbx_description
1 polymer ?
#
loop_
_entity_poly.entity_id
_entity_poly.type
_entity_poly.pdbx_seq_one_letter_code
_entity_poly.pdbx_strand_id
1 'polypeptide(L)'
;MGEHTFLAFDLGATSGRAVIGNLAGGKLTMEEIHRFPNSILEKEGKYYWDIHALFNELKRALIICTERGIEPQSIGIDTWGVDFGYIASDGTLLGLPRAYRDPYTNGIPEEFFKTMPREELYRRTGIQIMYFNSLYQLLGAKREGCRNFTAADKVLFMPDLLAYMFSGKMVCEYTEATTSQMICPSTKQFDGELLEIAGIKSSLFPPVTMPGSVVGELTDKIAAETGIGKIPVISVAGHDTASAIAAIPATDKEFAFISSGTWSLMGIECESPIINEESCRLNLTNEGGIDGTTCFLNNITGMWLLEECRREWKKEGAEYSYEEIMAMAAEAEPCRCLINPNDPTFTNPEKMTAAIAGYCRMTGQPEPAGHPGIIRCIFDSLALCYRDTLESIREVAPHEIRRIHIIGGGKLTHKSVL
;
A
#
# COMPACT_ATOMS: atom_id res chain seq x y z
N MET A 1 5.70 -31.28 -15.81
CA MET A 1 6.20 -30.13 -15.04
C MET A 1 6.29 -30.60 -13.60
N GLY A 2 7.38 -30.27 -12.91
CA GLY A 2 7.55 -30.61 -11.48
C GLY A 2 6.51 -29.92 -10.61
N GLU A 3 6.41 -30.38 -9.38
CA GLU A 3 5.63 -29.72 -8.34
C GLU A 3 6.49 -28.64 -7.70
N HIS A 4 5.97 -27.42 -7.58
CA HIS A 4 6.68 -26.30 -7.00
C HIS A 4 5.89 -25.69 -5.86
N THR A 5 6.52 -25.49 -4.72
CA THR A 5 5.94 -24.90 -3.52
C THR A 5 6.61 -23.57 -3.21
N PHE A 6 5.83 -22.52 -2.96
CA PHE A 6 6.31 -21.18 -2.65
C PHE A 6 5.65 -20.68 -1.37
N LEU A 7 6.36 -19.83 -0.63
CA LEU A 7 5.81 -19.13 0.53
C LEU A 7 5.73 -17.64 0.20
N ALA A 8 4.54 -17.09 0.25
CA ALA A 8 4.27 -15.65 0.09
C ALA A 8 3.83 -15.02 1.41
N PHE A 9 4.39 -13.85 1.71
CA PHE A 9 3.96 -12.98 2.80
C PHE A 9 3.30 -11.74 2.20
N ASP A 10 2.02 -11.53 2.51
CA ASP A 10 1.23 -10.36 2.10
C ASP A 10 0.87 -9.57 3.36
N LEU A 11 1.48 -8.38 3.49
CA LEU A 11 1.34 -7.52 4.67
C LEU A 11 0.64 -6.22 4.31
N GLY A 12 -0.63 -6.11 4.66
CA GLY A 12 -1.35 -4.85 4.59
C GLY A 12 -1.18 -4.00 5.85
N ALA A 13 -1.70 -2.78 5.83
CA ALA A 13 -1.60 -1.82 6.94
C ALA A 13 -2.32 -2.26 8.24
N THR A 14 -3.18 -3.28 8.21
CA THR A 14 -3.96 -3.75 9.38
C THR A 14 -3.76 -5.20 9.73
N SER A 15 -3.28 -6.02 8.80
CA SER A 15 -3.02 -7.45 9.01
C SER A 15 -2.01 -7.97 8.01
N GLY A 16 -1.33 -9.05 8.38
CA GLY A 16 -0.48 -9.82 7.47
C GLY A 16 -0.92 -11.27 7.39
N ARG A 17 -0.52 -11.94 6.33
CA ARG A 17 -0.78 -13.39 6.14
C ARG A 17 0.41 -14.05 5.46
N ALA A 18 0.56 -15.34 5.75
CA ALA A 18 1.47 -16.23 5.06
C ALA A 18 0.67 -17.26 4.27
N VAL A 19 0.98 -17.39 2.98
CA VAL A 19 0.26 -18.25 2.04
C VAL A 19 1.24 -19.19 1.36
N ILE A 20 0.93 -20.48 1.38
CA ILE A 20 1.60 -21.49 0.57
C ILE A 20 0.93 -21.54 -0.80
N GLY A 21 1.71 -21.36 -1.85
CA GLY A 21 1.30 -21.60 -3.22
C GLY A 21 1.93 -22.88 -3.75
N ASN A 22 1.10 -23.83 -4.20
CA ASN A 22 1.57 -25.06 -4.86
C ASN A 22 1.19 -25.02 -6.34
N LEU A 23 2.20 -25.06 -7.20
CA LEU A 23 2.04 -25.12 -8.65
C LEU A 23 2.33 -26.53 -9.15
N ALA A 24 1.29 -27.25 -9.55
CA ALA A 24 1.39 -28.61 -10.07
C ALA A 24 0.52 -28.75 -11.32
N GLY A 25 1.06 -29.34 -12.38
CA GLY A 25 0.34 -29.58 -13.64
C GLY A 25 -0.23 -28.29 -14.28
N GLY A 26 0.39 -27.14 -14.05
CA GLY A 26 -0.08 -25.83 -14.56
C GLY A 26 -1.23 -25.22 -13.73
N LYS A 27 -1.58 -25.83 -12.60
CA LYS A 27 -2.61 -25.32 -11.69
C LYS A 27 -1.97 -24.83 -10.39
N LEU A 28 -2.27 -23.60 -10.02
CA LEU A 28 -1.89 -23.02 -8.72
C LEU A 28 -3.00 -23.29 -7.70
N THR A 29 -2.62 -23.86 -6.55
CA THR A 29 -3.48 -23.94 -5.36
C THR A 29 -2.84 -23.14 -4.25
N MET A 30 -3.65 -22.51 -3.39
CA MET A 30 -3.18 -21.63 -2.32
C MET A 30 -3.79 -22.05 -0.99
N GLU A 31 -2.99 -21.99 0.07
CA GLU A 31 -3.40 -22.24 1.45
C GLU A 31 -2.84 -21.14 2.36
N GLU A 32 -3.71 -20.42 3.07
CA GLU A 32 -3.29 -19.52 4.14
C GLU A 32 -2.91 -20.34 5.36
N ILE A 33 -1.63 -20.27 5.74
CA ILE A 33 -1.10 -21.08 6.87
C ILE A 33 -0.94 -20.27 8.16
N HIS A 34 -0.91 -18.95 8.06
CA HIS A 34 -0.80 -18.06 9.21
C HIS A 34 -1.41 -16.68 8.90
N ARG A 35 -2.08 -16.10 9.88
CA ARG A 35 -2.62 -14.73 9.82
C ARG A 35 -2.35 -14.02 11.13
N PHE A 36 -1.95 -12.75 11.05
CA PHE A 36 -1.58 -11.95 12.21
C PHE A 36 -2.00 -10.50 12.05
N PRO A 37 -2.26 -9.79 13.15
CA PRO A 37 -2.55 -8.36 13.10
C PRO A 37 -1.28 -7.55 12.78
N ASN A 38 -1.47 -6.43 12.12
CA ASN A 38 -0.48 -5.38 12.00
C ASN A 38 -1.02 -4.13 12.72
N SER A 39 -0.25 -3.59 13.64
CA SER A 39 -0.68 -2.50 14.50
C SER A 39 0.34 -1.38 14.53
N ILE A 40 -0.15 -0.16 14.53
CA ILE A 40 0.65 1.04 14.77
C ILE A 40 0.89 1.17 16.27
N LEU A 41 2.14 1.37 16.67
CA LEU A 41 2.55 1.68 18.01
C LEU A 41 2.63 3.20 18.17
N GLU A 42 1.99 3.73 19.21
CA GLU A 42 2.16 5.11 19.62
C GLU A 42 3.25 5.19 20.70
N LYS A 43 4.29 6.00 20.42
CA LYS A 43 5.38 6.30 21.37
C LYS A 43 5.67 7.79 21.36
N GLU A 44 5.51 8.45 22.48
CA GLU A 44 5.78 9.89 22.64
C GLU A 44 5.01 10.76 21.64
N GLY A 45 3.75 10.39 21.36
CA GLY A 45 2.88 11.08 20.38
C GLY A 45 3.28 10.86 18.92
N LYS A 46 4.12 9.89 18.63
CA LYS A 46 4.55 9.49 17.28
C LYS A 46 4.10 8.07 16.96
N TYR A 47 3.82 7.80 15.69
CA TYR A 47 3.31 6.53 15.23
C TYR A 47 4.38 5.71 14.51
N TYR A 48 4.55 4.45 14.91
CA TYR A 48 5.56 3.53 14.39
C TYR A 48 4.99 2.17 14.06
N TRP A 49 5.62 1.47 13.12
CA TRP A 49 5.38 0.05 12.88
C TRP A 49 6.23 -0.81 13.81
N ASP A 50 5.64 -1.83 14.44
CA ASP A 50 6.41 -2.83 15.19
C ASP A 50 7.03 -3.85 14.25
N ILE A 51 8.09 -3.44 13.56
CA ILE A 51 8.79 -4.29 12.60
C ILE A 51 9.33 -5.58 13.22
N HIS A 52 9.65 -5.55 14.52
CA HIS A 52 10.15 -6.73 15.22
C HIS A 52 9.04 -7.74 15.47
N ALA A 53 7.85 -7.28 15.87
CA ALA A 53 6.68 -8.14 15.99
C ALA A 53 6.30 -8.73 14.63
N LEU A 54 6.22 -7.91 13.58
CA LEU A 54 5.96 -8.38 12.21
C LEU A 54 6.97 -9.45 11.78
N PHE A 55 8.27 -9.21 11.95
CA PHE A 55 9.30 -10.17 11.58
C PHE A 55 9.20 -11.49 12.38
N ASN A 56 8.80 -11.42 13.65
CA ASN A 56 8.56 -12.63 14.45
C ASN A 56 7.38 -13.44 13.91
N GLU A 57 6.30 -12.79 13.42
CA GLU A 57 5.18 -13.49 12.77
C GLU A 57 5.62 -14.16 11.47
N LEU A 58 6.48 -13.53 10.66
CA LEU A 58 7.05 -14.14 9.47
C LEU A 58 7.90 -15.37 9.83
N LYS A 59 8.74 -15.28 10.85
CA LYS A 59 9.50 -16.45 11.37
C LYS A 59 8.56 -17.56 11.88
N ARG A 60 7.46 -17.20 12.53
CA ARG A 60 6.46 -18.19 12.98
C ARG A 60 5.87 -18.97 11.80
N ALA A 61 5.60 -18.32 10.67
CA ALA A 61 5.14 -19.00 9.47
C ALA A 61 6.19 -19.99 8.91
N LEU A 62 7.49 -19.64 8.95
CA LEU A 62 8.57 -20.56 8.58
C LEU A 62 8.61 -21.80 9.52
N ILE A 63 8.42 -21.59 10.82
CA ILE A 63 8.33 -22.67 11.80
C ILE A 63 7.12 -23.58 11.51
N ILE A 64 5.95 -22.99 11.17
CA ILE A 64 4.76 -23.76 10.77
C ILE A 64 5.05 -24.60 9.53
N CYS A 65 5.78 -24.09 8.55
CA CYS A 65 6.21 -24.89 7.40
C CYS A 65 7.04 -26.10 7.85
N THR A 66 8.04 -25.89 8.72
CA THR A 66 8.88 -26.96 9.26
C THR A 66 8.08 -28.00 10.05
N GLU A 67 7.19 -27.56 10.95
CA GLU A 67 6.31 -28.41 11.76
C GLU A 67 5.38 -29.27 10.88
N ARG A 68 4.98 -28.77 9.71
CA ARG A 68 4.08 -29.45 8.77
C ARG A 68 4.82 -30.22 7.66
N GLY A 69 6.15 -30.19 7.64
CA GLY A 69 6.95 -30.82 6.58
C GLY A 69 6.76 -30.15 5.21
N ILE A 70 6.45 -28.86 5.17
CA ILE A 70 6.33 -28.08 3.95
C ILE A 70 7.71 -27.48 3.62
N GLU A 71 8.22 -27.72 2.42
CA GLU A 71 9.52 -27.25 1.94
C GLU A 71 9.35 -26.22 0.82
N PRO A 72 9.16 -24.92 1.13
CA PRO A 72 9.07 -23.88 0.11
C PRO A 72 10.40 -23.75 -0.66
N GLN A 73 10.31 -23.57 -1.97
CA GLN A 73 11.47 -23.33 -2.84
C GLN A 73 11.93 -21.87 -2.82
N SER A 74 11.06 -20.96 -2.41
CA SER A 74 11.38 -19.54 -2.24
C SER A 74 10.39 -18.84 -1.33
N ILE A 75 10.81 -17.64 -0.88
CA ILE A 75 10.00 -16.70 -0.11
C ILE A 75 9.85 -15.41 -0.92
N GLY A 76 8.62 -14.88 -1.02
CA GLY A 76 8.32 -13.54 -1.50
C GLY A 76 7.61 -12.73 -0.44
N ILE A 77 7.84 -11.41 -0.40
CA ILE A 77 7.26 -10.49 0.58
C ILE A 77 6.76 -9.27 -0.14
N ASP A 78 5.49 -8.95 0.01
CA ASP A 78 4.93 -7.65 -0.34
C ASP A 78 4.34 -6.96 0.89
N THR A 79 4.29 -5.63 0.83
CA THR A 79 3.76 -4.80 1.91
C THR A 79 3.01 -3.58 1.35
N TRP A 80 2.40 -2.80 2.25
CA TRP A 80 1.91 -1.47 1.91
C TRP A 80 3.06 -0.54 1.50
N GLY A 81 2.78 0.46 0.67
CA GLY A 81 3.74 1.40 0.12
C GLY A 81 4.26 2.47 1.08
N VAL A 82 5.19 3.25 0.62
CA VAL A 82 5.75 4.52 1.10
C VAL A 82 6.60 4.47 2.38
N ASP A 83 6.44 3.49 3.26
CA ASP A 83 7.14 3.44 4.55
C ASP A 83 8.48 2.71 4.45
N PHE A 84 9.39 3.06 5.35
CA PHE A 84 10.77 2.59 5.31
C PHE A 84 11.45 2.59 6.69
N GLY A 85 12.54 1.85 6.79
CA GLY A 85 13.46 1.88 7.95
C GLY A 85 14.83 2.44 7.61
N TYR A 86 15.53 2.93 8.62
CA TYR A 86 16.89 3.44 8.53
C TYR A 86 17.90 2.39 8.98
N ILE A 87 18.94 2.16 8.21
CA ILE A 87 20.01 1.21 8.51
C ILE A 87 21.34 1.98 8.71
N ALA A 88 22.05 1.68 9.80
CA ALA A 88 23.38 2.21 10.06
C ALA A 88 24.44 1.51 9.19
N SER A 89 25.65 2.07 9.14
CA SER A 89 26.77 1.54 8.36
C SER A 89 27.26 0.15 8.81
N ASP A 90 26.95 -0.24 10.05
CA ASP A 90 27.21 -1.59 10.56
C ASP A 90 26.10 -2.61 10.27
N GLY A 91 25.04 -2.18 9.57
CA GLY A 91 23.87 -3.00 9.23
C GLY A 91 22.77 -3.00 10.30
N THR A 92 22.91 -2.24 11.38
CA THR A 92 21.93 -2.19 12.46
C THR A 92 20.73 -1.34 12.05
N LEU A 93 19.52 -1.79 12.34
CA LEU A 93 18.29 -1.00 12.19
C LEU A 93 18.25 0.14 13.23
N LEU A 94 18.11 1.37 12.77
CA LEU A 94 18.05 2.58 13.58
C LEU A 94 16.61 2.90 14.04
N GLY A 95 16.16 2.20 15.08
CA GLY A 95 14.83 2.38 15.64
C GLY A 95 13.72 1.72 14.80
N LEU A 96 12.47 2.08 15.11
CA LEU A 96 11.30 1.55 14.40
C LEU A 96 10.98 2.41 13.18
N PRO A 97 10.50 1.80 12.06
CA PRO A 97 9.94 2.54 10.93
C PRO A 97 8.77 3.43 11.38
N ARG A 98 8.76 4.69 10.94
CA ARG A 98 7.66 5.60 11.24
C ARG A 98 6.49 5.30 10.31
N ALA A 99 5.27 5.33 10.84
CA ALA A 99 4.10 5.03 10.06
C ALA A 99 3.64 6.25 9.24
N TYR A 100 3.22 6.05 8.02
CA TYR A 100 2.76 7.11 7.10
C TYR A 100 1.56 7.92 7.63
N ARG A 101 0.84 7.40 8.61
CA ARG A 101 -0.28 8.11 9.27
C ARG A 101 0.17 9.10 10.35
N ASP A 102 1.46 9.14 10.65
CA ASP A 102 2.01 10.12 11.58
C ASP A 102 1.97 11.53 10.96
N PRO A 103 1.52 12.55 11.68
CA PRO A 103 1.30 13.89 11.12
C PRO A 103 2.58 14.70 10.85
N TYR A 104 3.78 14.13 11.03
CA TYR A 104 5.04 14.88 10.85
C TYR A 104 5.29 15.39 9.43
N THR A 105 4.56 14.89 8.47
CA THR A 105 4.61 15.33 7.06
C THR A 105 3.67 16.50 6.75
N ASN A 106 2.81 16.88 7.70
CA ASN A 106 1.86 17.98 7.49
C ASN A 106 2.59 19.27 7.10
N GLY A 107 2.15 19.89 6.00
CA GLY A 107 2.72 21.12 5.45
C GLY A 107 4.04 20.95 4.69
N ILE A 108 4.62 19.73 4.66
CA ILE A 108 5.86 19.46 3.92
C ILE A 108 5.67 19.59 2.40
N PRO A 109 4.61 19.05 1.78
CA PRO A 109 4.41 19.23 0.33
C PRO A 109 4.36 20.70 -0.06
N GLU A 110 3.58 21.52 0.65
CA GLU A 110 3.41 22.95 0.38
C GLU A 110 4.72 23.74 0.58
N GLU A 111 5.54 23.30 1.54
CA GLU A 111 6.87 23.87 1.76
C GLU A 111 7.81 23.50 0.61
N PHE A 112 7.82 22.25 0.18
CA PHE A 112 8.67 21.75 -0.90
C PHE A 112 8.30 22.35 -2.26
N PHE A 113 7.00 22.63 -2.52
CA PHE A 113 6.54 23.27 -3.77
C PHE A 113 7.04 24.69 -3.95
N LYS A 114 7.55 25.35 -2.90
CA LYS A 114 8.24 26.64 -3.04
C LYS A 114 9.62 26.50 -3.71
N THR A 115 10.21 25.30 -3.64
CA THR A 115 11.51 24.99 -4.25
C THR A 115 11.34 24.27 -5.59
N MET A 116 10.41 23.33 -5.66
CA MET A 116 10.06 22.60 -6.89
C MET A 116 8.55 22.68 -7.08
N PRO A 117 8.05 23.35 -8.14
CA PRO A 117 6.61 23.42 -8.42
C PRO A 117 5.97 22.03 -8.52
N ARG A 118 4.69 21.92 -8.09
CA ARG A 118 3.93 20.68 -8.08
C ARG A 118 3.92 19.95 -9.43
N GLU A 119 3.72 20.73 -10.50
CA GLU A 119 3.65 20.23 -11.88
C GLU A 119 5.01 19.70 -12.34
N GLU A 120 6.10 20.32 -11.93
CA GLU A 120 7.45 19.87 -12.25
C GLU A 120 7.77 18.56 -11.51
N LEU A 121 7.42 18.46 -10.23
CA LEU A 121 7.58 17.22 -9.46
C LEU A 121 6.78 16.08 -10.08
N TYR A 122 5.52 16.34 -10.47
CA TYR A 122 4.68 15.35 -11.14
C TYR A 122 5.27 14.95 -12.50
N ARG A 123 5.72 15.90 -13.30
CA ARG A 123 6.36 15.62 -14.60
C ARG A 123 7.59 14.73 -14.48
N ARG A 124 8.35 14.86 -13.40
CA ARG A 124 9.55 14.05 -13.13
C ARG A 124 9.23 12.64 -12.67
N THR A 125 8.20 12.48 -11.86
CA THR A 125 7.94 11.21 -11.16
C THR A 125 6.65 10.51 -11.61
N GLY A 126 5.68 11.25 -12.12
CA GLY A 126 4.36 10.74 -12.49
C GLY A 126 3.51 10.28 -11.30
N ILE A 127 3.95 10.51 -10.07
CA ILE A 127 3.31 9.97 -8.86
C ILE A 127 2.30 10.95 -8.29
N GLN A 128 1.12 10.43 -7.94
CA GLN A 128 0.08 11.16 -7.21
C GLN A 128 0.67 11.83 -5.97
N ILE A 129 0.36 13.11 -5.80
CA ILE A 129 0.81 13.85 -4.64
C ILE A 129 -0.06 13.49 -3.44
N MET A 130 0.56 12.77 -2.50
CA MET A 130 0.00 12.42 -1.21
C MET A 130 0.96 12.92 -0.13
N TYR A 131 0.45 13.59 0.89
CA TYR A 131 1.27 14.21 1.95
C TYR A 131 2.24 13.24 2.66
N PHE A 132 1.99 11.94 2.56
CA PHE A 132 2.76 10.87 3.19
C PHE A 132 3.71 10.13 2.24
N ASN A 133 3.87 10.52 0.96
CA ASN A 133 4.87 9.88 0.09
C ASN A 133 6.26 9.97 0.75
N SER A 134 7.10 8.98 0.51
CA SER A 134 8.39 8.84 1.21
C SER A 134 9.29 10.07 1.06
N LEU A 135 9.22 10.78 -0.08
CA LEU A 135 9.88 12.06 -0.27
C LEU A 135 9.55 13.03 0.87
N TYR A 136 8.25 13.19 1.18
CA TYR A 136 7.82 14.11 2.23
C TYR A 136 8.12 13.57 3.62
N GLN A 137 8.11 12.24 3.79
CA GLN A 137 8.53 11.61 5.04
C GLN A 137 10.01 11.89 5.35
N LEU A 138 10.89 11.78 4.37
CA LEU A 138 12.32 12.10 4.52
C LEU A 138 12.54 13.60 4.79
N LEU A 139 11.82 14.47 4.09
CA LEU A 139 11.85 15.91 4.34
C LEU A 139 11.31 16.26 5.74
N GLY A 140 10.24 15.60 6.19
CA GLY A 140 9.70 15.73 7.53
C GLY A 140 10.68 15.29 8.59
N ALA A 141 11.35 14.15 8.41
CA ALA A 141 12.40 13.67 9.30
C ALA A 141 13.58 14.66 9.37
N LYS A 142 13.96 15.24 8.22
CA LYS A 142 15.00 16.29 8.17
C LYS A 142 14.57 17.54 8.94
N ARG A 143 13.33 18.02 8.74
CA ARG A 143 12.76 19.18 9.45
C ARG A 143 12.74 18.99 10.96
N GLU A 144 12.39 17.79 11.43
CA GLU A 144 12.41 17.46 12.88
C GLU A 144 13.81 17.24 13.46
N GLY A 145 14.87 17.23 12.66
CA GLY A 145 16.22 16.88 13.09
C GLY A 145 16.33 15.42 13.56
N CYS A 146 15.65 14.50 12.86
CA CYS A 146 15.62 13.08 13.21
C CYS A 146 17.03 12.48 13.21
N ARG A 147 17.45 11.97 14.38
CA ARG A 147 18.79 11.38 14.57
C ARG A 147 18.99 10.13 13.70
N ASN A 148 17.95 9.31 13.52
CA ASN A 148 18.02 8.10 12.70
C ASN A 148 18.27 8.44 11.24
N PHE A 149 17.60 9.47 10.70
CA PHE A 149 17.84 9.98 9.35
C PHE A 149 19.29 10.48 9.18
N THR A 150 19.81 11.22 10.16
CA THR A 150 21.18 11.76 10.09
C THR A 150 22.24 10.67 10.20
N ALA A 151 22.00 9.60 10.96
CA ALA A 151 22.93 8.49 11.18
C ALA A 151 22.80 7.37 10.15
N ALA A 152 21.77 7.42 9.29
CA ALA A 152 21.52 6.38 8.31
C ALA A 152 22.62 6.31 7.23
N ASP A 153 23.06 5.09 6.96
CA ASP A 153 23.82 4.74 5.75
C ASP A 153 22.88 4.34 4.61
N LYS A 154 21.80 3.60 4.94
CA LYS A 154 20.78 3.16 3.99
C LYS A 154 19.36 3.40 4.50
N VAL A 155 18.47 3.54 3.53
CA VAL A 155 17.00 3.51 3.67
C VAL A 155 16.50 2.29 2.94
N LEU A 156 15.70 1.45 3.61
CA LEU A 156 15.06 0.28 3.02
C LEU A 156 13.55 0.41 3.17
N PHE A 157 12.81 0.30 2.07
CA PHE A 157 11.35 0.24 2.10
C PHE A 157 10.88 -1.01 2.83
N MET A 158 9.64 -1.04 3.29
CA MET A 158 9.17 -2.09 4.20
C MET A 158 9.40 -3.52 3.69
N PRO A 159 9.09 -3.89 2.43
CA PRO A 159 9.35 -5.25 1.96
C PRO A 159 10.85 -5.54 1.85
N ASP A 160 11.64 -4.55 1.43
CA ASP A 160 13.09 -4.67 1.34
C ASP A 160 13.75 -4.81 2.72
N LEU A 161 13.23 -4.10 3.72
CA LEU A 161 13.68 -4.19 5.11
C LEU A 161 13.42 -5.60 5.67
N LEU A 162 12.25 -6.17 5.44
CA LEU A 162 11.92 -7.53 5.86
C LEU A 162 12.76 -8.58 5.11
N ALA A 163 12.97 -8.39 3.80
CA ALA A 163 13.86 -9.23 2.99
C ALA A 163 15.31 -9.13 3.47
N TYR A 164 15.78 -7.94 3.84
CA TYR A 164 17.09 -7.72 4.47
C TYR A 164 17.22 -8.47 5.81
N MET A 165 16.19 -8.39 6.66
CA MET A 165 16.21 -9.10 7.95
C MET A 165 16.28 -10.62 7.79
N PHE A 166 15.78 -11.18 6.68
CA PHE A 166 15.91 -12.59 6.33
C PHE A 166 17.26 -12.93 5.71
N SER A 167 17.72 -12.14 4.75
CA SER A 167 18.85 -12.49 3.86
C SER A 167 20.16 -11.79 4.19
N GLY A 168 20.12 -10.69 4.95
CA GLY A 168 21.28 -9.82 5.15
C GLY A 168 21.69 -9.03 3.88
N LYS A 169 20.87 -9.01 2.83
CA LYS A 169 21.13 -8.30 1.56
C LYS A 169 20.20 -7.11 1.40
N MET A 170 20.76 -5.97 1.06
CA MET A 170 20.03 -4.72 0.86
C MET A 170 19.75 -4.52 -0.63
N VAL A 171 18.47 -4.38 -0.96
CA VAL A 171 17.98 -4.05 -2.30
C VAL A 171 16.94 -2.93 -2.17
N CYS A 172 16.51 -2.39 -3.30
CA CYS A 172 15.41 -1.45 -3.40
C CYS A 172 14.49 -1.93 -4.52
N GLU A 173 13.38 -2.57 -4.18
CA GLU A 173 12.47 -3.14 -5.17
C GLU A 173 11.71 -2.03 -5.91
N TYR A 174 11.59 -2.17 -7.24
CA TYR A 174 11.12 -1.14 -8.15
C TYR A 174 9.67 -0.72 -7.88
N THR A 175 8.73 -1.66 -7.71
CA THR A 175 7.31 -1.33 -7.56
C THR A 175 7.07 -0.55 -6.27
N GLU A 176 7.72 -0.96 -5.20
CA GLU A 176 7.68 -0.26 -3.93
C GLU A 176 8.38 1.11 -4.01
N ALA A 177 9.57 1.16 -4.62
CA ALA A 177 10.33 2.40 -4.75
C ALA A 177 9.55 3.50 -5.51
N THR A 178 8.69 3.14 -6.47
CA THR A 178 7.88 4.12 -7.21
C THR A 178 6.89 4.85 -6.32
N THR A 179 6.35 4.23 -5.28
CA THR A 179 5.41 4.85 -4.33
C THR A 179 6.04 6.04 -3.61
N SER A 180 7.36 6.09 -3.57
CA SER A 180 8.13 7.10 -2.84
C SER A 180 8.07 8.52 -3.43
N GLN A 181 7.64 8.67 -4.70
CA GLN A 181 7.71 9.91 -5.47
C GLN A 181 9.16 10.39 -5.72
N MET A 182 10.13 9.46 -5.81
CA MET A 182 11.54 9.77 -6.06
C MET A 182 12.13 9.04 -7.25
N ILE A 183 11.36 8.15 -7.91
CA ILE A 183 11.80 7.40 -9.09
C ILE A 183 11.45 8.16 -10.36
N CYS A 184 12.40 8.24 -11.28
CA CYS A 184 12.16 8.70 -12.65
C CYS A 184 11.58 7.54 -13.48
N PRO A 185 10.35 7.63 -14.01
CA PRO A 185 9.69 6.52 -14.68
C PRO A 185 10.40 6.05 -15.96
N SER A 186 11.07 6.95 -16.67
CA SER A 186 11.77 6.61 -17.92
C SER A 186 13.05 5.83 -17.70
N THR A 187 13.79 6.12 -16.62
CA THR A 187 15.04 5.43 -16.28
C THR A 187 14.84 4.29 -15.30
N LYS A 188 13.72 4.27 -14.59
CA LYS A 188 13.40 3.36 -13.48
C LYS A 188 14.45 3.42 -12.35
N GLN A 189 15.07 4.57 -12.18
CA GLN A 189 16.06 4.85 -11.15
C GLN A 189 15.63 6.08 -10.35
N PHE A 190 16.23 6.27 -9.17
CA PHE A 190 16.06 7.50 -8.41
C PHE A 190 16.44 8.72 -9.24
N ASP A 191 15.60 9.77 -9.21
CA ASP A 191 15.90 11.06 -9.85
C ASP A 191 16.94 11.81 -9.04
N GLY A 192 18.21 11.77 -9.52
CA GLY A 192 19.33 12.36 -8.81
C GLY A 192 19.21 13.86 -8.60
N GLU A 193 18.65 14.59 -9.58
CA GLU A 193 18.42 16.05 -9.48
C GLU A 193 17.34 16.36 -8.44
N LEU A 194 16.24 15.61 -8.43
CA LEU A 194 15.19 15.73 -7.42
C LEU A 194 15.76 15.50 -6.02
N LEU A 195 16.55 14.43 -5.84
CA LEU A 195 17.17 14.12 -4.55
C LEU A 195 18.15 15.23 -4.10
N GLU A 196 18.92 15.80 -5.03
CA GLU A 196 19.80 16.93 -4.74
C GLU A 196 19.03 18.16 -4.29
N ILE A 197 17.95 18.54 -4.99
CA ILE A 197 17.07 19.64 -4.64
C ILE A 197 16.42 19.42 -3.27
N ALA A 198 16.01 18.18 -2.97
CA ALA A 198 15.45 17.80 -1.67
C ALA A 198 16.53 17.77 -0.55
N GLY A 199 17.81 17.76 -0.94
CA GLY A 199 18.95 17.60 -0.03
C GLY A 199 18.95 16.22 0.64
N ILE A 200 18.60 15.19 -0.14
CA ILE A 200 18.62 13.77 0.21
C ILE A 200 19.75 13.12 -0.56
N LYS A 201 20.65 12.42 0.13
CA LYS A 201 21.77 11.75 -0.51
C LYS A 201 21.28 10.54 -1.31
N SER A 202 21.60 10.45 -2.59
CA SER A 202 21.28 9.28 -3.42
C SER A 202 21.89 7.97 -2.90
N SER A 203 23.04 8.06 -2.22
CA SER A 203 23.71 6.92 -1.58
C SER A 203 22.92 6.26 -0.44
N LEU A 204 21.85 6.91 0.05
CA LEU A 204 20.92 6.31 1.02
C LEU A 204 20.13 5.13 0.44
N PHE A 205 19.97 5.07 -0.86
CA PHE A 205 19.18 4.02 -1.49
C PHE A 205 20.07 2.96 -2.12
N PRO A 206 19.81 1.67 -1.86
CA PRO A 206 20.42 0.60 -2.66
C PRO A 206 20.05 0.71 -4.14
N PRO A 207 20.77 0.01 -5.04
CA PRO A 207 20.37 -0.06 -6.45
C PRO A 207 18.96 -0.61 -6.62
N VAL A 208 18.21 -0.01 -7.55
CA VAL A 208 16.85 -0.46 -7.86
C VAL A 208 16.92 -1.87 -8.47
N THR A 209 16.09 -2.76 -7.94
CA THR A 209 15.98 -4.18 -8.33
C THR A 209 14.59 -4.44 -8.88
N MET A 210 14.51 -5.10 -10.03
CA MET A 210 13.22 -5.44 -10.64
C MET A 210 12.60 -6.68 -9.97
N PRO A 211 11.25 -6.80 -9.95
CA PRO A 211 10.57 -8.01 -9.52
C PRO A 211 11.10 -9.27 -10.21
N GLY A 212 11.10 -10.41 -9.51
CA GLY A 212 11.62 -11.68 -10.00
C GLY A 212 13.10 -11.91 -9.72
N SER A 213 13.82 -10.94 -9.14
CA SER A 213 15.23 -11.06 -8.83
C SER A 213 15.48 -11.80 -7.51
N VAL A 214 16.55 -12.58 -7.43
CA VAL A 214 16.97 -13.22 -6.19
C VAL A 214 17.70 -12.19 -5.32
N VAL A 215 17.18 -11.91 -4.13
CA VAL A 215 17.82 -11.03 -3.13
C VAL A 215 18.98 -11.73 -2.46
N GLY A 216 18.76 -12.96 -2.01
CA GLY A 216 19.73 -13.79 -1.32
C GLY A 216 19.05 -15.02 -0.74
N GLU A 217 19.75 -15.75 0.13
CA GLU A 217 19.17 -16.86 0.88
C GLU A 217 18.97 -16.48 2.34
N LEU A 218 18.12 -17.21 3.07
CA LEU A 218 18.00 -17.05 4.51
C LEU A 218 19.37 -17.14 5.18
N THR A 219 19.64 -16.25 6.12
CA THR A 219 20.86 -16.29 6.93
C THR A 219 20.94 -17.59 7.73
N ASP A 220 22.15 -18.04 8.10
CA ASP A 220 22.37 -19.21 8.95
C ASP A 220 21.58 -19.10 10.26
N LYS A 221 21.49 -17.90 10.82
CA LYS A 221 20.74 -17.61 12.04
C LYS A 221 19.25 -17.92 11.86
N ILE A 222 18.63 -17.38 10.81
CA ILE A 222 17.19 -17.59 10.55
C ILE A 222 16.91 -19.06 10.22
N ALA A 223 17.75 -19.68 9.38
CA ALA A 223 17.62 -21.09 9.05
C ALA A 223 17.68 -21.99 10.30
N ALA A 224 18.59 -21.69 11.23
CA ALA A 224 18.70 -22.43 12.49
C ALA A 224 17.53 -22.17 13.45
N GLU A 225 17.07 -20.89 13.55
CA GLU A 225 15.93 -20.54 14.42
C GLU A 225 14.61 -21.16 13.96
N THR A 226 14.40 -21.32 12.66
CA THR A 226 13.14 -21.77 12.08
C THR A 226 13.15 -23.25 11.67
N GLY A 227 14.33 -23.84 11.51
CA GLY A 227 14.50 -25.22 11.08
C GLY A 227 14.21 -25.48 9.59
N ILE A 228 13.89 -24.45 8.80
CA ILE A 228 13.47 -24.60 7.40
C ILE A 228 14.61 -24.77 6.41
N GLY A 229 15.85 -24.57 6.86
CA GLY A 229 17.01 -24.57 5.95
C GLY A 229 17.22 -23.26 5.22
N LYS A 230 18.14 -23.27 4.26
CA LYS A 230 18.43 -22.10 3.41
C LYS A 230 17.55 -22.15 2.17
N ILE A 231 16.66 -21.19 2.05
CA ILE A 231 15.83 -21.00 0.86
C ILE A 231 15.99 -19.58 0.33
N PRO A 232 15.89 -19.36 -0.98
CA PRO A 232 16.04 -18.03 -1.57
C PRO A 232 14.88 -17.10 -1.18
N VAL A 233 15.24 -15.83 -0.94
CA VAL A 233 14.32 -14.71 -0.81
C VAL A 233 14.27 -14.00 -2.15
N ILE A 234 13.10 -13.86 -2.71
CA ILE A 234 12.87 -13.26 -4.03
C ILE A 234 12.28 -11.87 -3.85
N SER A 235 12.81 -10.91 -4.57
CA SER A 235 12.21 -9.60 -4.76
C SER A 235 10.98 -9.80 -5.66
N VAL A 236 9.81 -9.89 -5.08
CA VAL A 236 8.52 -9.91 -5.80
C VAL A 236 8.09 -8.48 -6.09
N ALA A 237 6.90 -8.23 -6.66
CA ALA A 237 6.32 -6.89 -6.64
C ALA A 237 6.10 -6.50 -5.17
N GLY A 238 7.00 -5.69 -4.62
CA GLY A 238 7.06 -5.36 -3.18
C GLY A 238 5.87 -4.54 -2.69
N HIS A 239 5.27 -3.74 -3.57
CA HIS A 239 4.03 -3.03 -3.31
C HIS A 239 2.83 -3.98 -3.46
N ASP A 240 2.04 -4.15 -2.39
CA ASP A 240 0.89 -5.07 -2.31
C ASP A 240 -0.10 -4.88 -3.47
N THR A 241 -0.29 -3.65 -3.90
CA THR A 241 -1.14 -3.32 -5.06
C THR A 241 -0.57 -3.86 -6.36
N ALA A 242 0.73 -3.72 -6.60
CA ALA A 242 1.37 -4.26 -7.81
C ALA A 242 1.29 -5.80 -7.83
N SER A 243 1.49 -6.46 -6.68
CA SER A 243 1.28 -7.90 -6.50
C SER A 243 -0.17 -8.31 -6.78
N ALA A 244 -1.14 -7.53 -6.28
CA ALA A 244 -2.57 -7.80 -6.51
C ALA A 244 -2.97 -7.63 -7.99
N ILE A 245 -2.43 -6.62 -8.68
CA ILE A 245 -2.68 -6.41 -10.12
C ILE A 245 -2.08 -7.54 -10.95
N ALA A 246 -0.87 -7.98 -10.62
CA ALA A 246 -0.22 -9.12 -11.28
C ALA A 246 -1.04 -10.42 -11.21
N ALA A 247 -1.88 -10.57 -10.18
CA ALA A 247 -2.74 -11.73 -9.98
C ALA A 247 -4.09 -11.66 -10.72
N ILE A 248 -4.40 -10.56 -11.42
CA ILE A 248 -5.65 -10.42 -12.15
C ILE A 248 -5.68 -11.39 -13.34
N PRO A 249 -6.71 -12.24 -13.46
CA PRO A 249 -6.81 -13.20 -14.55
C PRO A 249 -7.32 -12.53 -15.84
N ALA A 250 -6.68 -11.44 -16.24
CA ALA A 250 -7.00 -10.75 -17.48
C ALA A 250 -6.38 -11.47 -18.69
N THR A 251 -7.11 -11.49 -19.80
CA THR A 251 -6.67 -12.09 -21.07
C THR A 251 -6.31 -11.04 -22.14
N ASP A 252 -6.57 -9.79 -21.84
CA ASP A 252 -6.28 -8.61 -22.67
C ASP A 252 -6.09 -7.37 -21.77
N LYS A 253 -5.83 -6.21 -22.40
CA LYS A 253 -5.60 -4.92 -21.69
C LYS A 253 -6.86 -4.06 -21.55
N GLU A 254 -8.02 -4.50 -22.09
CA GLU A 254 -9.27 -3.72 -22.08
C GLU A 254 -9.99 -3.77 -20.72
N PHE A 255 -9.25 -3.65 -19.63
CA PHE A 255 -9.80 -3.68 -18.28
C PHE A 255 -9.28 -2.55 -17.41
N ALA A 256 -10.11 -2.15 -16.44
CA ALA A 256 -9.69 -1.45 -15.25
C ALA A 256 -9.72 -2.40 -14.05
N PHE A 257 -8.99 -2.06 -13.01
CA PHE A 257 -9.03 -2.78 -11.74
C PHE A 257 -9.47 -1.87 -10.60
N ILE A 258 -10.04 -2.48 -9.55
CA ILE A 258 -10.21 -1.88 -8.23
C ILE A 258 -9.57 -2.84 -7.23
N SER A 259 -8.44 -2.45 -6.64
CA SER A 259 -7.88 -3.12 -5.47
C SER A 259 -8.55 -2.52 -4.24
N SER A 260 -9.52 -3.25 -3.66
CA SER A 260 -10.37 -2.76 -2.57
C SER A 260 -9.92 -3.34 -1.24
N GLY A 261 -9.32 -2.48 -0.42
CA GLY A 261 -8.85 -2.76 0.93
C GLY A 261 -9.10 -1.55 1.84
N THR A 262 -8.19 -1.31 2.77
CA THR A 262 -8.18 -0.08 3.60
C THR A 262 -8.15 1.16 2.70
N TRP A 263 -7.26 1.16 1.69
CA TRP A 263 -7.31 2.02 0.53
C TRP A 263 -8.06 1.32 -0.60
N SER A 264 -8.59 2.08 -1.55
CA SER A 264 -9.07 1.57 -2.82
C SER A 264 -8.23 2.18 -3.93
N LEU A 265 -7.54 1.33 -4.68
CA LEU A 265 -6.74 1.77 -5.80
C LEU A 265 -7.45 1.36 -7.09
N MET A 266 -7.84 2.36 -7.89
CA MET A 266 -8.53 2.13 -9.14
C MET A 266 -7.69 2.60 -10.31
N GLY A 267 -7.49 1.73 -11.30
CA GLY A 267 -6.60 2.05 -12.41
C GLY A 267 -6.64 1.07 -13.56
N ILE A 268 -5.63 1.22 -14.42
CA ILE A 268 -5.33 0.35 -15.57
C ILE A 268 -3.85 -0.02 -15.54
N GLU A 269 -3.48 -1.10 -16.21
CA GLU A 269 -2.09 -1.45 -16.47
C GLU A 269 -1.69 -0.98 -17.87
N CYS A 270 -0.57 -0.26 -17.97
CA CYS A 270 -0.03 0.31 -19.20
C CYS A 270 1.40 -0.17 -19.47
N GLU A 271 1.84 -0.16 -20.74
CA GLU A 271 3.23 -0.45 -21.10
C GLU A 271 4.18 0.70 -20.73
N SER A 272 3.66 1.93 -20.68
CA SER A 272 4.44 3.14 -20.43
C SER A 272 3.67 4.11 -19.54
N PRO A 273 4.36 4.95 -18.76
CA PRO A 273 3.75 5.96 -17.92
C PRO A 273 2.93 6.98 -18.73
N ILE A 274 1.81 7.42 -18.17
CA ILE A 274 0.96 8.48 -18.71
C ILE A 274 1.20 9.74 -17.88
N ILE A 275 2.13 10.57 -18.36
CA ILE A 275 2.53 11.81 -17.67
C ILE A 275 2.30 12.99 -18.61
N ASN A 276 1.20 13.71 -18.39
CA ASN A 276 0.80 14.87 -19.15
C ASN A 276 0.06 15.89 -18.24
N GLU A 277 -0.36 17.00 -18.80
CA GLU A 277 -1.06 18.05 -18.03
C GLU A 277 -2.36 17.54 -17.43
N GLU A 278 -3.08 16.69 -18.14
CA GLU A 278 -4.36 16.14 -17.70
C GLU A 278 -4.20 15.15 -16.57
N SER A 279 -3.28 14.17 -16.68
CA SER A 279 -2.99 13.23 -15.60
C SER A 279 -2.46 13.93 -14.35
N CYS A 280 -1.72 15.04 -14.51
CA CYS A 280 -1.29 15.92 -13.42
C CYS A 280 -2.48 16.61 -12.76
N ARG A 281 -3.38 17.21 -13.56
CA ARG A 281 -4.59 17.91 -13.09
C ARG A 281 -5.50 16.96 -12.31
N LEU A 282 -5.67 15.75 -12.82
CA LEU A 282 -6.48 14.67 -12.21
C LEU A 282 -5.78 14.00 -11.02
N ASN A 283 -4.51 14.33 -10.76
CA ASN A 283 -3.69 13.76 -9.70
C ASN A 283 -3.64 12.23 -9.73
N LEU A 284 -3.47 11.65 -10.94
CA LEU A 284 -3.31 10.22 -11.15
C LEU A 284 -1.85 9.80 -10.96
N THR A 285 -1.59 8.55 -10.59
CA THR A 285 -0.25 8.03 -10.30
C THR A 285 0.20 7.01 -11.34
N ASN A 286 1.52 6.94 -11.57
CA ASN A 286 2.19 5.99 -12.46
C ASN A 286 3.14 5.11 -11.63
N GLU A 287 2.60 4.17 -10.90
CA GLU A 287 3.38 3.26 -10.07
C GLU A 287 3.97 2.11 -10.89
N GLY A 288 5.07 1.54 -10.42
CA GLY A 288 5.71 0.41 -11.09
C GLY A 288 4.88 -0.86 -11.05
N GLY A 289 4.75 -1.54 -12.17
CA GLY A 289 4.18 -2.88 -12.29
C GLY A 289 5.25 -3.95 -12.52
N ILE A 290 4.83 -5.21 -12.60
CA ILE A 290 5.70 -6.32 -12.99
C ILE A 290 6.14 -6.17 -14.45
N ASP A 291 7.23 -6.86 -14.83
CA ASP A 291 7.80 -6.82 -16.19
C ASP A 291 8.07 -5.39 -16.71
N GLY A 292 8.18 -4.41 -15.79
CA GLY A 292 8.41 -3.00 -16.11
C GLY A 292 7.20 -2.28 -16.69
N THR A 293 5.99 -2.81 -16.52
CA THR A 293 4.74 -2.12 -16.81
C THR A 293 4.49 -0.97 -15.83
N THR A 294 3.46 -0.20 -16.08
CA THR A 294 3.01 0.89 -15.23
C THR A 294 1.58 0.63 -14.76
N CYS A 295 1.37 0.66 -13.46
CA CYS A 295 0.05 0.71 -12.85
C CYS A 295 -0.38 2.18 -12.81
N PHE A 296 -1.20 2.60 -13.77
CA PHE A 296 -1.74 3.95 -13.85
C PHE A 296 -3.07 4.00 -13.10
N LEU A 297 -3.10 4.69 -11.95
CA LEU A 297 -4.22 4.58 -11.02
C LEU A 297 -4.46 5.85 -10.19
N ASN A 298 -5.51 5.83 -9.40
CA ASN A 298 -5.81 6.80 -8.35
C ASN A 298 -5.94 6.08 -7.00
N ASN A 299 -5.26 6.60 -6.00
CA ASN A 299 -5.42 6.18 -4.60
C ASN A 299 -6.65 6.89 -4.02
N ILE A 300 -7.63 6.13 -3.60
CA ILE A 300 -8.90 6.59 -3.03
C ILE A 300 -8.97 6.09 -1.59
N THR A 301 -9.43 6.93 -0.68
CA THR A 301 -9.74 6.48 0.68
C THR A 301 -10.87 5.46 0.60
N GLY A 302 -10.53 4.18 0.85
CA GLY A 302 -11.45 3.07 0.63
C GLY A 302 -12.25 2.70 1.88
N MET A 303 -12.16 1.41 2.26
CA MET A 303 -12.90 0.86 3.42
C MET A 303 -12.41 1.40 4.78
N TRP A 304 -11.35 2.19 4.81
CA TRP A 304 -10.88 2.89 6.00
C TRP A 304 -12.00 3.65 6.71
N LEU A 305 -12.86 4.35 5.96
CA LEU A 305 -14.00 5.08 6.50
C LEU A 305 -14.91 4.17 7.32
N LEU A 306 -15.26 3.02 6.77
CA LEU A 306 -16.11 2.04 7.43
C LEU A 306 -15.40 1.39 8.62
N GLU A 307 -14.13 1.02 8.48
CA GLU A 307 -13.38 0.36 9.56
C GLU A 307 -13.19 1.27 10.78
N GLU A 308 -13.00 2.57 10.58
CA GLU A 308 -12.97 3.51 11.70
C GLU A 308 -14.34 3.65 12.38
N CYS A 309 -15.43 3.72 11.60
CA CYS A 309 -16.78 3.69 12.18
C CYS A 309 -17.03 2.39 12.96
N ARG A 310 -16.60 1.23 12.45
CA ARG A 310 -16.71 -0.07 13.14
C ARG A 310 -15.93 -0.09 14.45
N ARG A 311 -14.74 0.50 14.48
CA ARG A 311 -13.93 0.61 15.72
C ARG A 311 -14.61 1.47 16.78
N GLU A 312 -15.26 2.57 16.36
CA GLU A 312 -16.06 3.42 17.24
C GLU A 312 -17.24 2.65 17.80
N TRP A 313 -18.06 2.05 16.94
CA TRP A 313 -19.24 1.28 17.34
C TRP A 313 -18.89 0.12 18.27
N LYS A 314 -17.80 -0.57 18.03
CA LYS A 314 -17.33 -1.64 18.93
C LYS A 314 -17.01 -1.12 20.33
N LYS A 315 -16.41 0.07 20.47
CA LYS A 315 -16.20 0.71 21.78
C LYS A 315 -17.51 1.09 22.46
N GLU A 316 -18.56 1.37 21.69
CA GLU A 316 -19.90 1.69 22.15
C GLU A 316 -20.77 0.42 22.39
N GLY A 317 -20.20 -0.78 22.17
CA GLY A 317 -20.85 -2.06 22.41
C GLY A 317 -21.62 -2.63 21.21
N ALA A 318 -21.48 -2.03 20.02
CA ALA A 318 -22.10 -2.52 18.79
C ALA A 318 -21.02 -3.11 17.85
N GLU A 319 -21.06 -4.42 17.65
CA GLU A 319 -20.16 -5.14 16.74
C GLU A 319 -20.97 -5.78 15.63
N TYR A 320 -20.60 -5.52 14.38
CA TYR A 320 -21.31 -5.99 13.19
C TYR A 320 -20.43 -6.85 12.31
N SER A 321 -20.96 -7.98 11.84
CA SER A 321 -20.41 -8.75 10.74
C SER A 321 -20.55 -7.99 9.41
N TYR A 322 -19.79 -8.36 8.39
CA TYR A 322 -19.97 -7.77 7.06
C TYR A 322 -21.35 -8.08 6.45
N GLU A 323 -21.94 -9.22 6.77
CA GLU A 323 -23.30 -9.58 6.34
C GLU A 323 -24.34 -8.61 6.92
N GLU A 324 -24.26 -8.29 8.23
CA GLU A 324 -25.12 -7.32 8.88
C GLU A 324 -24.91 -5.91 8.33
N ILE A 325 -23.67 -5.50 8.07
CA ILE A 325 -23.33 -4.22 7.43
C ILE A 325 -24.01 -4.12 6.06
N MET A 326 -23.95 -5.18 5.25
CA MET A 326 -24.57 -5.20 3.92
C MET A 326 -26.11 -5.14 4.01
N ALA A 327 -26.71 -5.84 4.98
CA ALA A 327 -28.15 -5.77 5.23
C ALA A 327 -28.58 -4.34 5.63
N MET A 328 -27.87 -3.73 6.59
CA MET A 328 -28.12 -2.34 7.00
C MET A 328 -27.97 -1.33 5.85
N ALA A 329 -26.97 -1.51 4.98
CA ALA A 329 -26.81 -0.66 3.81
C ALA A 329 -27.99 -0.79 2.83
N ALA A 330 -28.51 -2.01 2.65
CA ALA A 330 -29.64 -2.26 1.75
C ALA A 330 -30.96 -1.67 2.25
N GLU A 331 -31.15 -1.56 3.57
CA GLU A 331 -32.35 -0.99 4.19
C GLU A 331 -32.33 0.54 4.21
N ALA A 332 -31.16 1.17 4.16
CA ALA A 332 -31.03 2.62 4.22
C ALA A 332 -31.39 3.29 2.88
N GLU A 333 -31.90 4.52 2.93
CA GLU A 333 -32.25 5.33 1.77
C GLU A 333 -30.99 5.62 0.92
N PRO A 334 -30.96 5.23 -0.37
CA PRO A 334 -29.82 5.46 -1.23
C PRO A 334 -29.61 6.95 -1.53
N CYS A 335 -28.34 7.36 -1.63
CA CYS A 335 -27.92 8.72 -1.99
C CYS A 335 -28.55 9.84 -1.15
N ARG A 336 -28.97 9.56 0.07
CA ARG A 336 -29.56 10.55 0.97
C ARG A 336 -28.55 11.65 1.35
N CYS A 337 -27.31 11.26 1.54
CA CYS A 337 -26.17 12.13 1.74
C CYS A 337 -24.89 11.50 1.16
N LEU A 338 -23.98 12.35 0.73
CA LEU A 338 -22.75 11.94 0.05
C LEU A 338 -21.55 12.71 0.61
N ILE A 339 -20.41 12.06 0.67
CA ILE A 339 -19.15 12.68 1.07
C ILE A 339 -18.12 12.52 -0.07
N ASN A 340 -17.11 13.38 -0.09
CA ASN A 340 -15.92 13.10 -0.87
C ASN A 340 -14.99 12.22 -0.02
N PRO A 341 -14.78 10.93 -0.35
CA PRO A 341 -13.94 10.04 0.46
C PRO A 341 -12.52 10.53 0.65
N ASN A 342 -12.02 11.34 -0.30
CA ASN A 342 -10.65 11.87 -0.32
C ASN A 342 -10.51 13.23 0.38
N ASP A 343 -11.56 13.73 1.02
CA ASP A 343 -11.47 14.99 1.77
C ASP A 343 -10.53 14.83 2.97
N PRO A 344 -9.63 15.80 3.23
CA PRO A 344 -8.70 15.77 4.36
C PRO A 344 -9.34 15.55 5.73
N THR A 345 -10.61 15.93 5.88
CA THR A 345 -11.42 15.71 7.10
C THR A 345 -11.44 14.23 7.53
N PHE A 346 -11.32 13.29 6.57
CA PHE A 346 -11.41 11.84 6.82
C PHE A 346 -10.06 11.15 7.00
N THR A 347 -8.96 11.88 6.93
CA THR A 347 -7.62 11.29 7.02
C THR A 347 -7.34 10.62 8.36
N ASN A 348 -7.60 11.35 9.46
CA ASN A 348 -7.41 10.84 10.83
C ASN A 348 -8.27 11.64 11.82
N PRO A 349 -9.60 11.61 11.72
CA PRO A 349 -10.47 12.33 12.66
C PRO A 349 -10.48 11.64 14.02
N GLU A 350 -10.76 12.38 15.08
CA GLU A 350 -10.97 11.82 16.41
C GLU A 350 -12.13 10.81 16.44
N LYS A 351 -13.22 11.13 15.70
CA LYS A 351 -14.37 10.27 15.47
C LYS A 351 -14.83 10.37 14.01
N MET A 352 -14.77 9.25 13.30
CA MET A 352 -15.14 9.18 11.88
C MET A 352 -16.65 9.45 11.69
N THR A 353 -17.48 8.89 12.56
CA THR A 353 -18.94 9.10 12.51
C THR A 353 -19.31 10.58 12.64
N ALA A 354 -18.65 11.30 13.54
CA ALA A 354 -18.85 12.74 13.73
C ALA A 354 -18.29 13.55 12.54
N ALA A 355 -17.17 13.14 11.97
CA ALA A 355 -16.58 13.77 10.78
C ALA A 355 -17.52 13.67 9.58
N ILE A 356 -18.11 12.49 9.33
CA ILE A 356 -19.09 12.27 8.25
C ILE A 356 -20.33 13.16 8.44
N ALA A 357 -20.92 13.16 9.64
CA ALA A 357 -22.07 14.01 9.95
C ALA A 357 -21.72 15.50 9.80
N GLY A 358 -20.55 15.92 10.27
CA GLY A 358 -20.05 17.29 10.13
C GLY A 358 -19.87 17.72 8.68
N TYR A 359 -19.29 16.84 7.84
CA TYR A 359 -19.17 17.08 6.41
C TYR A 359 -20.52 17.28 5.73
N CYS A 360 -21.49 16.42 6.01
CA CYS A 360 -22.85 16.56 5.47
C CYS A 360 -23.48 17.91 5.86
N ARG A 361 -23.38 18.32 7.14
CA ARG A 361 -23.85 19.64 7.58
C ARG A 361 -23.16 20.79 6.85
N MET A 362 -21.83 20.73 6.74
CA MET A 362 -21.04 21.78 6.08
C MET A 362 -21.42 21.94 4.61
N THR A 363 -21.78 20.83 3.94
CA THR A 363 -22.20 20.83 2.53
C THR A 363 -23.71 21.01 2.32
N GLY A 364 -24.46 21.32 3.39
CA GLY A 364 -25.91 21.57 3.32
C GLY A 364 -26.75 20.32 3.08
N GLN A 365 -26.21 19.14 3.35
CA GLN A 365 -26.91 17.86 3.21
C GLN A 365 -27.52 17.40 4.55
N PRO A 366 -28.54 16.53 4.52
CA PRO A 366 -29.04 15.90 5.73
C PRO A 366 -27.96 14.99 6.34
N GLU A 367 -27.93 14.92 7.67
CA GLU A 367 -27.03 13.97 8.35
C GLU A 367 -27.50 12.53 8.11
N PRO A 368 -26.54 11.57 8.04
CA PRO A 368 -26.89 10.15 7.92
C PRO A 368 -27.65 9.66 9.15
N ALA A 369 -28.72 8.89 8.93
CA ALA A 369 -29.61 8.42 9.98
C ALA A 369 -29.08 7.12 10.61
N GLY A 370 -28.42 7.23 11.77
CA GLY A 370 -27.88 6.08 12.52
C GLY A 370 -26.80 5.30 11.76
N HIS A 371 -26.45 4.11 12.24
CA HIS A 371 -25.42 3.28 11.62
C HIS A 371 -25.76 2.88 10.16
N PRO A 372 -27.00 2.45 9.84
CA PRO A 372 -27.35 2.13 8.45
C PRO A 372 -27.14 3.29 7.49
N GLY A 373 -27.54 4.51 7.89
CA GLY A 373 -27.34 5.71 7.06
C GLY A 373 -25.89 6.08 6.86
N ILE A 374 -25.01 5.91 7.87
CA ILE A 374 -23.57 6.12 7.76
C ILE A 374 -22.94 5.11 6.79
N ILE A 375 -23.29 3.83 6.94
CA ILE A 375 -22.80 2.76 6.05
C ILE A 375 -23.21 3.05 4.60
N ARG A 376 -24.48 3.40 4.39
CA ARG A 376 -24.99 3.72 3.05
C ARG A 376 -24.32 4.95 2.45
N CYS A 377 -24.13 6.01 3.22
CA CYS A 377 -23.41 7.21 2.80
C CYS A 377 -22.00 6.87 2.32
N ILE A 378 -21.25 6.04 3.07
CA ILE A 378 -19.90 5.61 2.70
C ILE A 378 -19.95 4.83 1.38
N PHE A 379 -20.82 3.83 1.24
CA PHE A 379 -20.86 2.98 0.05
C PHE A 379 -21.28 3.74 -1.20
N ASP A 380 -22.32 4.56 -1.13
CA ASP A 380 -22.76 5.39 -2.25
C ASP A 380 -21.67 6.38 -2.67
N SER A 381 -20.98 6.98 -1.71
CA SER A 381 -19.88 7.92 -1.97
C SER A 381 -18.70 7.25 -2.64
N LEU A 382 -18.31 6.05 -2.17
CA LEU A 382 -17.24 5.27 -2.80
C LEU A 382 -17.61 4.85 -4.22
N ALA A 383 -18.85 4.38 -4.45
CA ALA A 383 -19.31 3.99 -5.78
C ALA A 383 -19.26 5.16 -6.78
N LEU A 384 -19.72 6.34 -6.36
CA LEU A 384 -19.63 7.55 -7.18
C LEU A 384 -18.17 7.98 -7.43
N CYS A 385 -17.32 7.89 -6.41
CA CYS A 385 -15.90 8.20 -6.54
C CYS A 385 -15.22 7.25 -7.54
N TYR A 386 -15.55 5.96 -7.52
CA TYR A 386 -15.02 5.00 -8.51
C TYR A 386 -15.50 5.31 -9.93
N ARG A 387 -16.78 5.68 -10.11
CA ARG A 387 -17.29 6.11 -11.42
C ARG A 387 -16.52 7.32 -11.93
N ASP A 388 -16.38 8.36 -11.12
CA ASP A 388 -15.70 9.59 -11.52
C ASP A 388 -14.20 9.34 -11.80
N THR A 389 -13.57 8.45 -11.03
CA THR A 389 -12.20 8.01 -11.28
C THR A 389 -12.08 7.23 -12.60
N LEU A 390 -13.04 6.34 -12.90
CA LEU A 390 -13.06 5.60 -14.17
C LEU A 390 -13.17 6.54 -15.36
N GLU A 391 -14.05 7.54 -15.30
CA GLU A 391 -14.19 8.52 -16.37
C GLU A 391 -12.90 9.34 -16.53
N SER A 392 -12.28 9.77 -15.44
CA SER A 392 -10.99 10.45 -15.46
C SER A 392 -9.88 9.60 -16.10
N ILE A 393 -9.82 8.31 -15.79
CA ILE A 393 -8.86 7.40 -16.42
C ILE A 393 -9.16 7.24 -17.91
N ARG A 394 -10.44 7.13 -18.31
CA ARG A 394 -10.84 7.01 -19.72
C ARG A 394 -10.43 8.20 -20.58
N GLU A 395 -10.37 9.41 -20.01
CA GLU A 395 -9.93 10.62 -20.72
C GLU A 395 -8.48 10.53 -21.21
N VAL A 396 -7.63 9.77 -20.52
CA VAL A 396 -6.19 9.69 -20.79
C VAL A 396 -5.71 8.27 -21.13
N ALA A 397 -6.57 7.26 -20.99
CA ALA A 397 -6.21 5.86 -21.25
C ALA A 397 -5.81 5.62 -22.72
N PRO A 398 -4.77 4.82 -23.00
CA PRO A 398 -4.32 4.54 -24.35
C PRO A 398 -5.21 3.49 -25.07
N HIS A 399 -6.16 2.88 -24.36
CA HIS A 399 -7.06 1.83 -24.88
C HIS A 399 -8.45 1.94 -24.26
N GLU A 400 -9.42 1.27 -24.90
CA GLU A 400 -10.79 1.21 -24.39
C GLU A 400 -10.86 0.34 -23.11
N ILE A 401 -11.70 0.75 -22.15
CA ILE A 401 -11.94 0.02 -20.91
C ILE A 401 -13.34 -0.59 -20.96
N ARG A 402 -13.42 -1.90 -21.08
CA ARG A 402 -14.69 -2.65 -21.21
C ARG A 402 -15.07 -3.44 -19.97
N ARG A 403 -14.12 -3.69 -19.06
CA ARG A 403 -14.30 -4.52 -17.88
C ARG A 403 -13.66 -3.88 -16.66
N ILE A 404 -14.18 -4.21 -15.47
CA ILE A 404 -13.58 -3.87 -14.20
C ILE A 404 -13.35 -5.18 -13.44
N HIS A 405 -12.11 -5.41 -13.02
CA HIS A 405 -11.77 -6.48 -12.09
C HIS A 405 -11.67 -5.92 -10.67
N ILE A 406 -12.50 -6.44 -9.76
CA ILE A 406 -12.47 -6.06 -8.35
C ILE A 406 -11.72 -7.14 -7.58
N ILE A 407 -10.62 -6.75 -6.94
CA ILE A 407 -9.73 -7.60 -6.14
C ILE A 407 -9.63 -7.07 -4.70
N GLY A 408 -9.02 -7.83 -3.81
CA GLY A 408 -8.89 -7.47 -2.40
C GLY A 408 -10.08 -7.91 -1.52
N GLY A 409 -9.99 -7.60 -0.22
CA GLY A 409 -10.99 -7.99 0.79
C GLY A 409 -12.36 -7.37 0.59
N GLY A 410 -12.41 -6.14 0.08
CA GLY A 410 -13.64 -5.39 -0.19
C GLY A 410 -14.53 -5.97 -1.28
N LYS A 411 -14.04 -6.92 -2.10
CA LYS A 411 -14.85 -7.57 -3.18
C LYS A 411 -16.17 -8.18 -2.70
N LEU A 412 -16.26 -8.56 -1.42
CA LEU A 412 -17.48 -9.11 -0.84
C LEU A 412 -18.57 -8.06 -0.63
N THR A 413 -18.19 -6.81 -0.43
CA THR A 413 -19.10 -5.67 -0.22
C THR A 413 -19.61 -5.08 -1.53
N HIS A 414 -18.86 -5.23 -2.63
CA HIS A 414 -19.24 -4.65 -3.92
C HIS A 414 -20.32 -5.44 -4.69
N LYS A 415 -20.48 -6.73 -4.42
CA LYS A 415 -21.45 -7.59 -5.14
C LYS A 415 -22.93 -7.20 -4.99
N SER A 416 -23.27 -6.37 -4.00
CA SER A 416 -24.64 -6.02 -3.67
C SER A 416 -24.95 -4.52 -3.78
N VAL A 417 -23.99 -3.68 -4.13
CA VAL A 417 -24.13 -2.21 -4.14
C VAL A 417 -23.87 -1.60 -5.52
N LEU A 418 -23.20 -2.33 -6.42
CA LEU A 418 -23.06 -2.02 -7.84
C LEU A 418 -24.10 -2.82 -8.65
#